data_4e7c1cf2473a7fe65df3e7621b94cf89
#
_entry.id   4e7c1cf2473a7fe65df3e7621b94cf89
#
_cell.length_a   1.000
_cell.length_b   1.000
_cell.length_c   1.000
_cell.angle_alpha   90.00
_cell.angle_beta   90.00
_cell.angle_gamma   90.00
#
_symmetry.space_group_name_H-M   'P 1'
#
loop_
_entity.id
_entity.type
_entity.pdbx_description
1 polymer ?
#
loop_
_entity_poly.entity_id
_entity_poly.type
_entity_poly.pdbx_seq_one_letter_code
_entity_poly.pdbx_strand_id
1 'polypeptide(L)'
;DVQCLIHGAYAQETTEYIDCYPNLVAAQQAAFDRLDRFAKAGGSHIMFENSIAPVFAYGDPAMEDEILSHHYRLAFDISHCFIWLHGNNQGLQKSLRHLKDQIVHYHLVDSMGQTHDSLPLGTGKIDWRGVLPCLNPDATSIYEINLSNQEDCQEQLQSHAYLTRLAQALD
;
A
#
# COMPACT_ATOMS: atom_id res chain seq x y z
N ASP A 1 18.83 3.25 -12.78
CA ASP A 1 17.47 2.87 -13.15
C ASP A 1 16.47 3.73 -12.39
N VAL A 2 15.45 4.21 -13.10
CA VAL A 2 14.34 4.95 -12.50
C VAL A 2 13.15 3.99 -12.39
N GLN A 3 12.53 3.95 -11.22
CA GLN A 3 11.28 3.24 -10.99
C GLN A 3 10.13 4.26 -10.95
N CYS A 4 9.01 3.93 -11.56
CA CYS A 4 7.82 4.76 -11.59
C CYS A 4 6.71 4.05 -10.82
N LEU A 5 6.20 4.71 -9.79
CA LEU A 5 5.04 4.27 -9.04
C LEU A 5 3.80 4.96 -9.58
N ILE A 6 2.75 4.20 -9.79
CA ILE A 6 1.46 4.68 -10.26
C ILE A 6 0.39 4.17 -9.30
N HIS A 7 -0.43 5.05 -8.77
CA HIS A 7 -1.64 4.64 -8.06
C HIS A 7 -2.58 3.86 -8.98
N GLY A 8 -3.02 2.71 -8.54
CA GLY A 8 -4.00 1.91 -9.26
C GLY A 8 -5.34 2.63 -9.43
N ALA A 9 -5.72 3.39 -8.40
CA ALA A 9 -6.80 4.36 -8.46
C ALA A 9 -6.50 5.51 -7.50
N TYR A 10 -6.81 6.72 -7.89
CA TYR A 10 -6.66 7.91 -7.05
C TYR A 10 -8.03 8.50 -6.78
N ALA A 11 -8.63 8.18 -5.68
CA ALA A 11 -9.69 8.93 -5.04
C ALA A 11 -9.96 8.34 -3.67
N GLN A 12 -9.97 9.16 -2.64
CA GLN A 12 -10.47 8.79 -1.32
C GLN A 12 -12.01 8.66 -1.35
N GLU A 13 -12.66 9.45 -2.19
CA GLU A 13 -14.10 9.43 -2.39
C GLU A 13 -14.40 8.82 -3.75
N THR A 14 -14.95 7.63 -3.72
CA THR A 14 -15.19 6.77 -4.88
C THR A 14 -16.33 7.22 -5.77
N THR A 15 -17.17 8.13 -5.31
CA THR A 15 -18.41 8.50 -6.00
C THR A 15 -18.15 9.14 -7.35
N GLU A 16 -17.27 10.13 -7.45
CA GLU A 16 -17.04 10.85 -8.71
C GLU A 16 -16.46 9.96 -9.82
N TYR A 17 -15.57 9.03 -9.47
CA TYR A 17 -14.96 8.15 -10.47
C TYR A 17 -15.90 6.99 -10.86
N ILE A 18 -16.55 6.38 -9.89
CA ILE A 18 -17.48 5.26 -10.13
C ILE A 18 -18.71 5.73 -10.88
N ASP A 19 -19.19 6.94 -10.61
CA ASP A 19 -20.36 7.54 -11.29
C ASP A 19 -20.15 7.73 -12.81
N CYS A 20 -18.90 7.71 -13.29
CA CYS A 20 -18.59 7.68 -14.71
C CYS A 20 -18.82 6.30 -15.35
N TYR A 21 -19.08 5.26 -14.55
CA TYR A 21 -19.26 3.87 -15.01
C TYR A 21 -20.63 3.33 -14.58
N PRO A 22 -21.17 2.32 -15.27
CA PRO A 22 -22.47 1.72 -14.92
C PRO A 22 -22.51 1.10 -13.51
N ASN A 23 -21.37 0.65 -13.00
CA ASN A 23 -21.21 0.04 -11.68
C ASN A 23 -19.71 -0.10 -11.32
N LEU A 24 -19.43 -0.52 -10.08
CA LEU A 24 -18.06 -0.71 -9.57
C LEU A 24 -17.26 -1.72 -10.42
N VAL A 25 -17.85 -2.82 -10.84
CA VAL A 25 -17.15 -3.84 -11.63
C VAL A 25 -16.66 -3.26 -12.97
N ALA A 26 -17.49 -2.45 -13.64
CA ALA A 26 -17.07 -1.76 -14.86
C ALA A 26 -15.95 -0.75 -14.63
N ALA A 27 -15.97 -0.05 -13.48
CA ALA A 27 -14.91 0.87 -13.08
C ALA A 27 -13.60 0.12 -12.80
N GLN A 28 -13.67 -1.02 -12.11
CA GLN A 28 -12.51 -1.89 -11.83
C GLN A 28 -11.91 -2.43 -13.12
N GLN A 29 -12.74 -2.97 -14.03
CA GLN A 29 -12.27 -3.46 -15.33
C GLN A 29 -11.56 -2.36 -16.12
N ALA A 30 -12.12 -1.16 -16.17
CA ALA A 30 -11.49 -0.02 -16.85
C ALA A 30 -10.18 0.42 -16.18
N ALA A 31 -10.03 0.24 -14.88
CA ALA A 31 -8.77 0.45 -14.17
C ALA A 31 -7.74 -0.60 -14.60
N PHE A 32 -8.06 -1.89 -14.53
CA PHE A 32 -7.18 -2.98 -14.96
C PHE A 32 -6.76 -2.85 -16.41
N ASP A 33 -7.67 -2.52 -17.34
CA ASP A 33 -7.34 -2.26 -18.74
C ASP A 33 -6.30 -1.14 -18.92
N ARG A 34 -6.29 -0.14 -18.04
CA ARG A 34 -5.27 0.93 -18.03
C ARG A 34 -3.96 0.46 -17.43
N LEU A 35 -4.00 -0.24 -16.29
CA LEU A 35 -2.82 -0.75 -15.62
C LEU A 35 -2.07 -1.75 -16.50
N ASP A 36 -2.78 -2.62 -17.23
CA ASP A 36 -2.20 -3.54 -18.20
C ASP A 36 -1.43 -2.81 -19.31
N ARG A 37 -2.00 -1.71 -19.83
CA ARG A 37 -1.29 -0.88 -20.81
C ARG A 37 -0.03 -0.25 -20.25
N PHE A 38 -0.08 0.24 -19.00
CA PHE A 38 1.10 0.80 -18.32
C PHE A 38 2.13 -0.29 -18.02
N ALA A 39 1.71 -1.45 -17.51
CA ALA A 39 2.61 -2.57 -17.23
C ALA A 39 3.32 -3.04 -18.51
N LYS A 40 2.58 -3.17 -19.61
CA LYS A 40 3.14 -3.53 -20.91
C LYS A 40 4.13 -2.48 -21.45
N ALA A 41 3.84 -1.20 -21.28
CA ALA A 41 4.68 -0.13 -21.77
C ALA A 41 5.96 0.08 -20.93
N GLY A 42 5.86 -0.03 -19.60
CA GLY A 42 6.94 0.27 -18.67
C GLY A 42 7.73 -0.95 -18.18
N GLY A 43 7.15 -2.16 -18.30
CA GLY A 43 7.80 -3.40 -17.89
C GLY A 43 8.28 -3.35 -16.43
N SER A 44 9.56 -3.68 -16.21
CA SER A 44 10.16 -3.71 -14.87
C SER A 44 10.34 -2.33 -14.22
N HIS A 45 10.05 -1.23 -14.93
CA HIS A 45 10.18 0.13 -14.40
C HIS A 45 8.91 0.66 -13.75
N ILE A 46 7.78 -0.05 -13.88
CA ILE A 46 6.48 0.38 -13.32
C ILE A 46 6.07 -0.53 -12.18
N MET A 47 5.49 0.07 -11.14
CA MET A 47 4.81 -0.59 -10.03
C MET A 47 3.51 0.13 -9.70
N PHE A 48 2.53 -0.61 -9.19
CA PHE A 48 1.21 -0.09 -8.89
C PHE A 48 0.94 -0.11 -7.39
N GLU A 49 0.44 1.02 -6.90
CA GLU A 49 0.13 1.21 -5.49
C GLU A 49 -1.36 1.04 -5.21
N ASN A 50 -1.69 0.40 -4.09
CA ASN A 50 -3.05 0.29 -3.60
C ASN A 50 -3.62 1.66 -3.18
N SER A 51 -4.92 1.80 -3.39
CA SER A 51 -5.68 2.96 -2.93
C SER A 51 -6.58 2.57 -1.74
N ILE A 52 -7.14 3.58 -1.09
CA ILE A 52 -8.19 3.41 -0.08
C ILE A 52 -9.55 3.16 -0.76
N ALA A 53 -9.64 3.34 -2.08
CA ALA A 53 -10.87 3.20 -2.87
C ALA A 53 -11.05 1.77 -3.39
N PRO A 54 -12.31 1.26 -3.50
CA PRO A 54 -12.60 -0.13 -3.88
C PRO A 54 -12.22 -0.47 -5.33
N VAL A 55 -11.75 0.50 -6.12
CA VAL A 55 -11.34 0.27 -7.52
C VAL A 55 -10.00 -0.47 -7.58
N PHE A 56 -9.08 -0.21 -6.65
CA PHE A 56 -7.79 -0.90 -6.57
C PHE A 56 -7.28 -0.88 -5.11
N ALA A 57 -7.97 -1.60 -4.23
CA ALA A 57 -7.62 -1.70 -2.82
C ALA A 57 -7.05 -3.08 -2.49
N TYR A 58 -6.06 -3.14 -1.57
CA TYR A 58 -5.63 -4.39 -0.96
C TYR A 58 -6.43 -4.64 0.32
N GLY A 59 -6.60 -5.90 0.69
CA GLY A 59 -7.37 -6.33 1.86
C GLY A 59 -8.69 -7.05 1.52
N ASP A 60 -9.12 -7.03 0.26
CA ASP A 60 -10.21 -7.85 -0.27
C ASP A 60 -9.62 -9.06 -1.03
N PRO A 61 -9.82 -10.30 -0.57
CA PRO A 61 -9.22 -11.47 -1.20
C PRO A 61 -9.58 -11.62 -2.68
N ALA A 62 -10.82 -11.29 -3.09
CA ALA A 62 -11.23 -11.41 -4.48
C ALA A 62 -10.51 -10.38 -5.38
N MET A 63 -10.34 -9.16 -4.89
CA MET A 63 -9.57 -8.13 -5.57
C MET A 63 -8.09 -8.50 -5.64
N GLU A 64 -7.52 -9.04 -4.56
CA GLU A 64 -6.13 -9.48 -4.52
C GLU A 64 -5.86 -10.65 -5.49
N ASP A 65 -6.78 -11.62 -5.59
CA ASP A 65 -6.68 -12.72 -6.56
C ASP A 65 -6.68 -12.19 -8.00
N GLU A 66 -7.53 -11.21 -8.31
CA GLU A 66 -7.54 -10.54 -9.60
C GLU A 66 -6.22 -9.82 -9.87
N ILE A 67 -5.71 -9.03 -8.92
CA ILE A 67 -4.43 -8.33 -9.02
C ILE A 67 -3.27 -9.31 -9.26
N LEU A 68 -3.25 -10.42 -8.52
CA LEU A 68 -2.23 -11.46 -8.69
C LEU A 68 -2.25 -12.09 -10.08
N SER A 69 -3.44 -12.24 -10.69
CA SER A 69 -3.59 -12.81 -12.03
C SER A 69 -2.94 -11.97 -13.13
N HIS A 70 -2.82 -10.67 -12.93
CA HIS A 70 -2.15 -9.74 -13.85
C HIS A 70 -0.63 -9.71 -13.73
N HIS A 71 -0.06 -10.35 -12.71
CA HIS A 71 1.39 -10.37 -12.45
C HIS A 71 2.04 -8.99 -12.35
N TYR A 72 1.35 -8.03 -11.76
CA TYR A 72 1.88 -6.68 -11.55
C TYR A 72 3.03 -6.68 -10.54
N ARG A 73 3.94 -5.74 -10.72
CA ARG A 73 4.84 -5.32 -9.65
C ARG A 73 4.07 -4.36 -8.74
N LEU A 74 4.03 -4.66 -7.45
CA LEU A 74 3.20 -3.95 -6.50
C LEU A 74 4.03 -3.05 -5.58
N ALA A 75 3.57 -1.83 -5.39
CA ALA A 75 3.89 -1.02 -4.23
C ALA A 75 2.77 -1.21 -3.21
N PHE A 76 3.12 -1.49 -1.96
CA PHE A 76 2.14 -1.69 -0.90
C PHE A 76 2.22 -0.55 0.10
N ASP A 77 1.24 0.36 0.07
CA ASP A 77 1.04 1.30 1.16
C ASP A 77 0.32 0.60 2.31
N ILE A 78 1.03 0.52 3.46
CA ILE A 78 0.57 -0.18 4.66
C ILE A 78 -0.67 0.51 5.24
N SER A 79 -0.69 1.85 5.26
CA SER A 79 -1.79 2.62 5.83
C SER A 79 -3.05 2.54 4.97
N HIS A 80 -2.92 2.57 3.64
CA HIS A 80 -4.06 2.45 2.73
C HIS A 80 -4.81 1.14 2.93
N CYS A 81 -4.09 0.01 2.99
CA CYS A 81 -4.68 -1.29 3.28
C CYS A 81 -5.30 -1.33 4.68
N PHE A 82 -4.62 -0.77 5.69
CA PHE A 82 -5.13 -0.73 7.06
C PHE A 82 -6.40 0.11 7.19
N ILE A 83 -6.48 1.25 6.48
CA ILE A 83 -7.67 2.10 6.42
C ILE A 83 -8.81 1.39 5.70
N TRP A 84 -8.54 0.78 4.54
CA TRP A 84 -9.52 -0.02 3.80
C TRP A 84 -10.13 -1.13 4.67
N LEU A 85 -9.31 -1.76 5.49
CA LEU A 85 -9.71 -2.80 6.44
C LEU A 85 -10.28 -2.26 7.76
N HIS A 86 -10.57 -0.95 7.86
CA HIS A 86 -11.10 -0.30 9.06
C HIS A 86 -10.31 -0.60 10.34
N GLY A 87 -8.98 -0.63 10.24
CA GLY A 87 -8.08 -0.86 11.37
C GLY A 87 -7.89 -2.34 11.77
N ASN A 88 -8.17 -3.27 10.87
CA ASN A 88 -8.02 -4.70 11.12
C ASN A 88 -6.58 -5.18 10.85
N ASN A 89 -5.77 -5.30 11.90
CA ASN A 89 -4.38 -5.77 11.81
C ASN A 89 -4.24 -7.22 11.29
N GLN A 90 -5.18 -8.11 11.60
CA GLN A 90 -5.13 -9.49 11.09
C GLN A 90 -5.40 -9.53 9.58
N GLY A 91 -6.33 -8.71 9.11
CA GLY A 91 -6.60 -8.53 7.69
C GLY A 91 -5.39 -7.98 6.95
N LEU A 92 -4.75 -6.93 7.48
CA LEU A 92 -3.53 -6.35 6.93
C LEU A 92 -2.41 -7.39 6.80
N GLN A 93 -2.14 -8.18 7.85
CA GLN A 93 -1.13 -9.23 7.81
C GLN A 93 -1.44 -10.35 6.82
N LYS A 94 -2.73 -10.68 6.62
CA LYS A 94 -3.15 -11.63 5.59
C LYS A 94 -2.89 -11.11 4.18
N SER A 95 -3.28 -9.87 3.91
CA SER A 95 -3.05 -9.20 2.63
C SER A 95 -1.57 -9.14 2.28
N LEU A 96 -0.73 -8.72 3.25
CA LEU A 96 0.72 -8.68 3.07
C LEU A 96 1.31 -10.04 2.69
N ARG A 97 0.88 -11.13 3.35
CA ARG A 97 1.36 -12.49 3.02
C ARG A 97 0.85 -12.96 1.66
N HIS A 98 -0.39 -12.63 1.32
CA HIS A 98 -1.03 -13.06 0.08
C HIS A 98 -0.36 -12.44 -1.14
N LEU A 99 -0.05 -11.15 -1.07
CA LEU A 99 0.55 -10.38 -2.18
C LEU A 99 2.09 -10.41 -2.17
N LYS A 100 2.73 -11.01 -1.15
CA LYS A 100 4.15 -10.89 -0.81
C LYS A 100 5.09 -11.00 -2.01
N ASP A 101 4.88 -11.99 -2.86
CA ASP A 101 5.81 -12.34 -3.94
C ASP A 101 5.78 -11.31 -5.10
N GLN A 102 4.72 -10.52 -5.20
CA GLN A 102 4.61 -9.45 -6.20
C GLN A 102 4.96 -8.06 -5.65
N ILE A 103 5.08 -7.92 -4.32
CA ILE A 103 5.44 -6.64 -3.71
C ILE A 103 6.93 -6.37 -3.90
N VAL A 104 7.25 -5.25 -4.54
CA VAL A 104 8.61 -4.79 -4.80
C VAL A 104 8.96 -3.49 -4.06
N HIS A 105 7.96 -2.84 -3.47
CA HIS A 105 8.13 -1.60 -2.72
C HIS A 105 7.08 -1.44 -1.62
N TYR A 106 7.45 -0.80 -0.53
CA TYR A 106 6.54 -0.46 0.58
C TYR A 106 6.55 1.02 0.88
N HIS A 107 5.36 1.60 1.09
CA HIS A 107 5.20 2.82 1.85
C HIS A 107 4.96 2.47 3.32
N LEU A 108 5.93 2.81 4.16
CA LEU A 108 5.90 2.55 5.59
C LEU A 108 5.37 3.80 6.29
N VAL A 109 4.14 3.72 6.72
CA VAL A 109 3.40 4.83 7.33
C VAL A 109 2.37 4.27 8.30
N ASP A 110 2.23 4.89 9.48
CA ASP A 110 1.25 4.47 10.47
C ASP A 110 -0.09 5.19 10.28
N SER A 111 -1.16 4.63 10.86
CA SER A 111 -2.51 5.18 10.76
C SER A 111 -3.36 4.78 11.95
N MET A 112 -4.39 5.58 12.23
CA MET A 112 -5.45 5.23 13.17
C MET A 112 -6.48 4.25 12.59
N GLY A 113 -6.40 3.95 11.26
CA GLY A 113 -7.25 3.00 10.55
C GLY A 113 -8.58 3.56 10.07
N GLN A 114 -8.74 4.87 10.01
CA GLN A 114 -9.97 5.55 9.58
C GLN A 114 -9.71 6.62 8.53
N THR A 115 -8.65 7.39 8.70
CA THR A 115 -8.29 8.52 7.86
C THR A 115 -6.84 8.41 7.41
N HIS A 116 -6.49 9.08 6.32
CA HIS A 116 -5.14 9.11 5.78
C HIS A 116 -4.28 10.09 6.59
N ASP A 117 -3.84 9.65 7.78
CA ASP A 117 -3.18 10.49 8.77
C ASP A 117 -1.68 10.68 8.52
N SER A 118 -1.06 9.77 7.76
CA SER A 118 0.39 9.73 7.46
C SER A 118 1.27 9.87 8.70
N LEU A 119 1.01 9.02 9.71
CA LEU A 119 1.63 9.10 11.03
C LEU A 119 3.02 8.46 11.06
N PRO A 120 3.95 8.95 11.93
CA PRO A 120 5.18 8.25 12.26
C PRO A 120 4.93 6.86 12.82
N LEU A 121 5.81 5.91 12.51
CA LEU A 121 5.67 4.51 12.94
C LEU A 121 5.65 4.38 14.46
N GLY A 122 4.70 3.60 14.96
CA GLY A 122 4.48 3.37 16.39
C GLY A 122 3.64 4.44 17.08
N THR A 123 3.09 5.40 16.34
CA THR A 123 2.17 6.42 16.88
C THR A 123 0.71 6.19 16.50
N GLY A 124 0.44 5.29 15.56
CA GLY A 124 -0.88 4.85 15.15
C GLY A 124 -1.31 3.55 15.81
N LYS A 125 -2.14 2.77 15.10
CA LYS A 125 -2.71 1.50 15.57
C LYS A 125 -2.24 0.28 14.77
N ILE A 126 -1.32 0.45 13.83
CA ILE A 126 -0.78 -0.67 13.07
C ILE A 126 0.12 -1.51 14.00
N ASP A 127 -0.14 -2.82 14.03
CA ASP A 127 0.70 -3.79 14.74
C ASP A 127 1.98 -4.07 13.95
N TRP A 128 2.96 -3.18 14.04
CA TRP A 128 4.24 -3.31 13.34
C TRP A 128 5.01 -4.59 13.72
N ARG A 129 4.82 -5.10 14.94
CA ARG A 129 5.43 -6.37 15.35
C ARG A 129 4.88 -7.56 14.55
N GLY A 130 3.59 -7.54 14.25
CA GLY A 130 2.95 -8.55 13.43
C GLY A 130 3.12 -8.31 11.92
N VAL A 131 3.35 -7.06 11.48
CA VAL A 131 3.58 -6.68 10.08
C VAL A 131 4.97 -7.08 9.62
N LEU A 132 6.02 -6.80 10.39
CA LEU A 132 7.43 -7.02 10.01
C LEU A 132 7.71 -8.41 9.41
N PRO A 133 7.27 -9.54 10.03
CA PRO A 133 7.51 -10.88 9.47
C PRO A 133 6.78 -11.15 8.15
N CYS A 134 5.78 -10.32 7.82
CA CYS A 134 4.97 -10.47 6.60
C CYS A 134 5.60 -9.77 5.40
N LEU A 135 6.56 -8.86 5.61
CA LEU A 135 7.19 -8.11 4.54
C LEU A 135 8.06 -8.99 3.65
N ASN A 136 8.15 -8.62 2.37
CA ASN A 136 9.13 -9.17 1.45
C ASN A 136 10.50 -8.53 1.75
N PRO A 137 11.53 -9.30 2.17
CA PRO A 137 12.83 -8.74 2.52
C PRO A 137 13.59 -8.16 1.31
N ASP A 138 13.22 -8.55 0.09
CA ASP A 138 13.86 -8.09 -1.15
C ASP A 138 13.22 -6.79 -1.68
N ALA A 139 12.09 -6.36 -1.11
CA ALA A 139 11.42 -5.13 -1.50
C ALA A 139 12.10 -3.89 -0.89
N THR A 140 12.11 -2.80 -1.64
CA THR A 140 12.54 -1.50 -1.13
C THR A 140 11.43 -0.84 -0.30
N SER A 141 11.76 0.22 0.45
CA SER A 141 10.76 0.96 1.21
C SER A 141 11.10 2.44 1.36
N ILE A 142 10.05 3.25 1.58
CA ILE A 142 10.15 4.64 1.99
C ILE A 142 9.25 4.89 3.21
N TYR A 143 9.54 5.96 3.96
CA TYR A 143 8.65 6.47 5.02
C TYR A 143 7.84 7.64 4.45
N GLU A 144 6.57 7.40 4.16
CA GLU A 144 5.64 8.41 3.61
C GLU A 144 4.86 9.09 4.75
N ILE A 145 5.58 9.85 5.55
CA ILE A 145 5.10 10.43 6.81
C ILE A 145 4.95 11.95 6.66
N ASN A 146 3.89 12.51 7.22
CA ASN A 146 3.75 13.95 7.37
C ASN A 146 4.82 14.48 8.33
N LEU A 147 5.68 15.38 7.83
CA LEU A 147 6.74 16.00 8.62
C LEU A 147 6.22 17.30 9.25
N SER A 148 6.51 17.48 10.54
CA SER A 148 6.22 18.73 11.25
C SER A 148 7.16 19.86 10.79
N ASN A 149 8.38 19.49 10.39
CA ASN A 149 9.35 20.38 9.75
C ASN A 149 9.88 19.72 8.47
N GLN A 150 9.66 20.33 7.33
CA GLN A 150 10.12 19.81 6.02
C GLN A 150 11.62 20.03 5.76
N GLU A 151 12.30 20.80 6.62
CA GLU A 151 13.75 21.05 6.50
C GLU A 151 14.59 19.96 7.20
N ASP A 152 13.95 19.05 7.93
CA ASP A 152 14.60 17.91 8.57
C ASP A 152 13.77 16.62 8.37
N CYS A 153 14.34 15.48 8.72
CA CYS A 153 13.71 14.15 8.55
C CYS A 153 13.51 13.48 9.92
N GLN A 154 13.25 14.23 10.99
CA GLN A 154 13.25 13.68 12.34
C GLN A 154 12.22 12.57 12.53
N GLU A 155 10.99 12.74 12.06
CA GLU A 155 9.93 11.73 12.16
C GLU A 155 10.29 10.45 11.39
N GLN A 156 10.93 10.59 10.22
CA GLN A 156 11.39 9.45 9.43
C GLN A 156 12.54 8.71 10.12
N LEU A 157 13.51 9.45 10.69
CA LEU A 157 14.63 8.86 11.44
C LEU A 157 14.13 8.15 12.72
N GLN A 158 13.16 8.72 13.41
CA GLN A 158 12.53 8.10 14.59
C GLN A 158 11.75 6.83 14.20
N SER A 159 11.03 6.85 13.08
CA SER A 159 10.31 5.71 12.54
C SER A 159 11.27 4.59 12.14
N HIS A 160 12.39 4.93 11.51
CA HIS A 160 13.43 3.95 11.19
C HIS A 160 14.04 3.32 12.45
N ALA A 161 14.36 4.13 13.45
CA ALA A 161 14.89 3.64 14.72
C ALA A 161 13.88 2.75 15.47
N TYR A 162 12.58 3.08 15.40
CA TYR A 162 11.52 2.26 15.96
C TYR A 162 11.45 0.89 15.29
N LEU A 163 11.42 0.87 13.95
CA LEU A 163 11.34 -0.37 13.17
C LEU A 163 12.56 -1.27 13.39
N THR A 164 13.75 -0.67 13.42
CA THR A 164 15.02 -1.38 13.66
C THR A 164 15.02 -2.05 15.05
N ARG A 165 14.57 -1.35 16.10
CA ARG A 165 14.45 -1.96 17.44
C ARG A 165 13.45 -3.11 17.48
N LEU A 166 12.32 -2.99 16.75
CA LEU A 166 11.35 -4.08 16.66
C LEU A 166 11.93 -5.31 15.96
N ALA A 167 12.65 -5.11 14.86
CA ALA A 167 13.29 -6.21 14.13
C ALA A 167 14.28 -6.97 15.03
N GLN A 168 15.16 -6.24 15.73
CA GLN A 168 16.11 -6.82 16.69
C GLN A 168 15.46 -7.58 17.85
N ALA A 169 14.22 -7.27 18.18
CA ALA A 169 13.47 -7.95 19.25
C ALA A 169 12.70 -9.20 18.75
N LEU A 170 12.72 -9.47 17.46
CA LEU A 170 12.10 -10.63 16.82
C LEU A 170 13.12 -11.72 16.47
N ASP A 171 14.41 -11.35 16.40
CA ASP A 171 15.56 -12.26 16.26
C ASP A 171 15.89 -12.93 17.61
#